data_caa897dc807bb2937fe83ab327f35b9b
#
_entry.id   caa897dc807bb2937fe83ab327f35b9b
#
_cell.length_a   1.000
_cell.length_b   1.000
_cell.length_c   1.000
_cell.angle_alpha   90.00
_cell.angle_beta   90.00
_cell.angle_gamma   90.00
#
_symmetry.space_group_name_H-M   'P 1'
#
loop_
_entity.id
_entity.type
_entity.pdbx_description
1 polymer ?
#
loop_
_entity_poly.entity_id
_entity_poly.type
_entity_poly.pdbx_seq_one_letter_code
_entity_poly.pdbx_strand_id
1 'polypeptide(L)'
;MQFQLRDYRINLGEMGEWVTEWTSKVRPLRERFGFEVVGAWTIAEEHRFVWILSHLDFATADRRYYESAERREIEPDPARHIAHATQNFMEPTP
;
A
#
# COMPACT_ATOMS: atom_id res chain seq x y z
N MET A 1 -12.27 5.19 13.03
CA MET A 1 -11.11 4.56 12.35
C MET A 1 -11.61 3.78 11.15
N GLN A 2 -11.05 4.05 9.97
CA GLN A 2 -11.42 3.37 8.75
C GLN A 2 -10.28 2.43 8.34
N PHE A 3 -10.62 1.21 7.99
CA PHE A 3 -9.67 0.18 7.56
C PHE A 3 -9.86 -0.09 6.08
N GLN A 4 -8.75 -0.25 5.36
CA GLN A 4 -8.80 -0.62 3.96
C GLN A 4 -7.88 -1.80 3.69
N LEU A 5 -8.41 -2.80 3.01
CA LEU A 5 -7.64 -3.93 2.49
C LEU A 5 -7.19 -3.58 1.07
N ARG A 6 -5.90 -3.71 0.84
CA ARG A 6 -5.32 -3.57 -0.51
C ARG A 6 -4.75 -4.91 -0.94
N ASP A 7 -5.15 -5.35 -2.12
CA ASP A 7 -4.75 -6.64 -2.66
C ASP A 7 -4.17 -6.39 -4.05
N TYR A 8 -2.88 -6.63 -4.19
CA TYR A 8 -2.15 -6.37 -5.42
C TYR A 8 -1.67 -7.66 -6.05
N ARG A 9 -1.89 -7.78 -7.36
CA ARG A 9 -1.16 -8.75 -8.15
C ARG A 9 0.10 -8.08 -8.66
N ILE A 10 1.24 -8.70 -8.39
CA ILE A 10 2.55 -8.16 -8.75
C ILE A 10 3.01 -8.81 -10.05
N ASN A 11 3.69 -8.05 -10.91
CA ASN A 11 4.25 -8.57 -12.14
C ASN A 11 5.20 -9.74 -11.86
N LEU A 12 5.20 -10.75 -12.72
CA LEU A 12 6.05 -11.92 -12.58
C LEU A 12 7.52 -11.52 -12.41
N GLY A 13 8.16 -12.11 -11.39
CA GLY A 13 9.57 -11.87 -11.14
C GLY A 13 9.89 -10.58 -10.40
N GLU A 14 8.88 -9.75 -10.07
CA GLU A 14 9.12 -8.42 -9.50
C GLU A 14 8.77 -8.32 -8.00
N MET A 15 8.32 -9.40 -7.37
CA MET A 15 7.91 -9.36 -5.96
C MET A 15 9.04 -8.91 -5.03
N GLY A 16 10.26 -9.37 -5.25
CA GLY A 16 11.39 -9.01 -4.41
C GLY A 16 11.67 -7.51 -4.42
N GLU A 17 11.70 -6.90 -5.61
CA GLU A 17 11.90 -5.46 -5.74
C GLU A 17 10.72 -4.68 -5.16
N TRP A 18 9.51 -5.14 -5.41
CA TRP A 18 8.31 -4.52 -4.86
C TRP A 18 8.36 -4.48 -3.32
N VAL A 19 8.64 -5.62 -2.68
CA VAL A 19 8.70 -5.70 -1.22
C VAL A 19 9.79 -4.77 -0.67
N THR A 20 10.95 -4.73 -1.31
CA THR A 20 12.04 -3.83 -0.90
C THR A 20 11.60 -2.37 -0.98
N GLU A 21 11.00 -1.97 -2.08
CA GLU A 21 10.55 -0.58 -2.28
C GLU A 21 9.37 -0.23 -1.35
N TRP A 22 8.44 -1.16 -1.18
CA TRP A 22 7.32 -0.96 -0.27
C TRP A 22 7.80 -0.75 1.16
N THR A 23 8.70 -1.61 1.63
CA THR A 23 9.22 -1.55 2.99
C THR A 23 10.02 -0.28 3.25
N SER A 24 10.84 0.14 2.28
CA SER A 24 11.77 1.26 2.48
C SER A 24 11.19 2.62 2.10
N LYS A 25 10.19 2.66 1.24
CA LYS A 25 9.68 3.93 0.66
C LYS A 25 8.18 4.13 0.86
N VAL A 26 7.37 3.12 0.58
CA VAL A 26 5.91 3.28 0.63
C VAL A 26 5.41 3.29 2.06
N ARG A 27 5.74 2.26 2.83
CA ARG A 27 5.28 2.15 4.21
C ARG A 27 5.71 3.32 5.09
N PRO A 28 6.98 3.74 5.10
CA PRO A 28 7.38 4.86 5.96
C PRO A 28 6.67 6.16 5.59
N LEU A 29 6.43 6.40 4.31
CA LEU A 29 5.74 7.60 3.88
C LEU A 29 4.27 7.56 4.27
N ARG A 30 3.60 6.42 4.11
CA ARG A 30 2.22 6.24 4.60
C ARG A 30 2.12 6.55 6.08
N GLU A 31 3.06 6.05 6.87
CA GLU A 31 3.07 6.29 8.31
C GLU A 31 3.25 7.77 8.64
N ARG A 32 4.06 8.48 7.89
CA ARG A 32 4.22 9.95 8.05
C ARG A 32 2.94 10.72 7.73
N PHE A 33 2.08 10.16 6.88
CA PHE A 33 0.76 10.75 6.58
C PHE A 33 -0.33 10.30 7.57
N GLY A 34 0.08 9.66 8.66
CA GLY A 34 -0.83 9.29 9.74
C GLY A 34 -1.52 7.96 9.57
N PHE A 35 -1.17 7.19 8.53
CA PHE A 35 -1.71 5.84 8.40
C PHE A 35 -1.04 4.88 9.37
N GLU A 36 -1.82 3.96 9.90
CA GLU A 36 -1.30 2.79 10.57
C GLU A 36 -1.30 1.63 9.59
N VAL A 37 -0.16 0.98 9.43
CA VAL A 37 -0.07 -0.26 8.66
C VAL A 37 -0.33 -1.40 9.62
N VAL A 38 -1.50 -2.00 9.52
CA VAL A 38 -1.92 -3.10 10.41
C VAL A 38 -1.10 -4.34 10.15
N GLY A 39 -0.80 -4.62 8.89
CA GLY A 39 0.04 -5.73 8.49
C GLY A 39 0.18 -5.79 6.98
N ALA A 40 1.12 -6.62 6.53
CA ALA A 40 1.34 -6.87 5.12
C ALA A 40 1.78 -8.32 4.92
N TRP A 41 1.34 -8.94 3.85
CA TRP A 41 1.57 -10.36 3.56
C TRP A 41 1.89 -10.57 2.09
N THR A 42 2.81 -11.49 1.82
CA THR A 42 3.10 -11.96 0.47
C THR A 42 2.50 -13.34 0.29
N ILE A 43 1.75 -13.52 -0.79
CA ILE A 43 1.24 -14.83 -1.21
C ILE A 43 2.03 -15.20 -2.47
N ALA A 44 3.20 -15.79 -2.27
CA ALA A 44 4.18 -16.00 -3.34
C ALA A 44 3.63 -16.84 -4.50
N GLU A 45 2.87 -17.87 -4.20
CA GLU A 45 2.31 -18.80 -5.21
C GLU A 45 1.36 -18.10 -6.18
N GLU A 46 0.74 -16.99 -5.74
CA GLU A 46 -0.23 -16.26 -6.55
C GLU A 46 0.30 -14.91 -7.01
N HIS A 47 1.55 -14.60 -6.75
CA HIS A 47 2.15 -13.30 -7.06
C HIS A 47 1.35 -12.14 -6.45
N ARG A 48 0.79 -12.36 -5.25
CA ARG A 48 -0.05 -11.36 -4.58
C ARG A 48 0.65 -10.77 -3.37
N PHE A 49 0.41 -9.49 -3.18
CA PHE A 49 0.81 -8.76 -1.98
C PHE A 49 -0.44 -8.12 -1.39
N VAL A 50 -0.68 -8.39 -0.11
CA VAL A 50 -1.89 -7.93 0.57
C VAL A 50 -1.47 -7.12 1.78
N TRP A 51 -2.07 -5.96 1.99
CA TRP A 51 -1.82 -5.20 3.19
C TRP A 51 -3.07 -4.46 3.66
N ILE A 52 -3.09 -4.13 4.94
CA ILE A 52 -4.20 -3.46 5.59
C ILE A 52 -3.66 -2.19 6.23
N LEU A 53 -4.30 -1.08 5.94
CA LEU A 53 -3.94 0.20 6.54
C LEU A 53 -5.19 0.89 7.07
N SER A 54 -5.01 1.77 8.06
CA SER A 54 -6.12 2.48 8.69
C SER A 54 -5.82 3.95 8.88
N HIS A 55 -6.87 4.75 8.96
CA HIS A 55 -6.78 6.18 9.22
C HIS A 55 -8.12 6.69 9.75
N LEU A 56 -8.09 7.74 10.57
CA LEU A 56 -9.31 8.38 11.07
C LEU A 56 -10.10 9.05 9.96
N ASP A 57 -9.41 9.65 8.98
CA ASP A 57 -10.03 10.29 7.81
C ASP A 57 -9.31 9.78 6.56
N PHE A 58 -9.65 8.58 6.17
CA PHE A 58 -8.92 7.84 5.14
C PHE A 58 -8.90 8.56 3.79
N ALA A 59 -10.05 9.01 3.32
CA ALA A 59 -10.15 9.61 1.98
C ALA A 59 -9.29 10.87 1.86
N THR A 60 -9.31 11.73 2.88
CA THR A 60 -8.52 12.96 2.89
C THR A 60 -7.02 12.64 2.96
N ALA A 61 -6.63 11.70 3.83
CA ALA A 61 -5.23 11.33 3.98
C ALA A 61 -4.69 10.64 2.73
N ASP A 62 -5.48 9.78 2.10
CA ASP A 62 -5.09 9.09 0.87
C ASP A 62 -4.87 10.08 -0.28
N ARG A 63 -5.77 11.05 -0.42
CA ARG A 63 -5.61 12.10 -1.42
C ARG A 63 -4.35 12.92 -1.17
N ARG A 64 -4.11 13.34 0.08
CA ARG A 64 -2.91 14.09 0.44
C ARG A 64 -1.64 13.31 0.14
N TYR A 65 -1.65 12.01 0.43
CA TYR A 65 -0.52 11.13 0.15
C TYR A 65 -0.17 11.15 -1.35
N TYR A 66 -1.15 10.90 -2.21
CA TYR A 66 -0.89 10.85 -3.65
C TYR A 66 -0.59 12.20 -4.27
N GLU A 67 -1.09 13.29 -3.70
CA GLU A 67 -0.81 14.64 -4.17
C GLU A 67 0.51 15.19 -3.63
N SER A 68 1.13 14.54 -2.66
CA SER A 68 2.33 15.04 -2.02
C SER A 68 3.55 15.03 -2.96
N ALA A 69 4.43 16.00 -2.78
CA ALA A 69 5.70 16.01 -3.48
C ALA A 69 6.53 14.77 -3.11
N GLU A 70 6.49 14.36 -1.85
CA GLU A 70 7.24 13.22 -1.36
C GLU A 70 6.85 11.94 -2.11
N ARG A 71 5.54 11.72 -2.35
CA ARG A 71 5.10 10.52 -3.10
C ARG A 71 5.51 10.60 -4.55
N ARG A 72 5.40 11.79 -5.16
CA ARG A 72 5.78 11.98 -6.56
C ARG A 72 7.28 11.84 -6.80
N GLU A 73 8.08 12.13 -5.79
CA GLU A 73 9.55 12.05 -5.87
C GLU A 73 10.10 10.65 -5.66
N ILE A 74 9.25 9.68 -5.33
CA ILE A 74 9.71 8.29 -5.28
C ILE A 74 9.91 7.79 -6.72
N GLU A 75 11.17 7.75 -7.12
CA GLU A 75 11.57 7.35 -8.48
C GLU A 75 12.55 6.18 -8.43
N PRO A 76 12.33 5.15 -9.22
CA PRO A 76 11.17 4.93 -10.08
C PRO A 76 9.91 4.63 -9.25
N ASP A 77 8.74 4.90 -9.82
CA ASP A 77 7.47 4.71 -9.11
C ASP A 77 7.25 3.23 -8.74
N PRO A 78 7.09 2.91 -7.44
CA PRO A 78 6.86 1.52 -7.02
C PRO A 78 5.61 0.89 -7.64
N ALA A 79 4.62 1.69 -8.00
CA ALA A 79 3.38 1.19 -8.60
C ALA A 79 3.61 0.52 -9.95
N ARG A 80 4.77 0.72 -10.59
CA ARG A 80 5.12 0.04 -11.85
C ARG A 80 5.15 -1.48 -11.71
N HIS A 81 5.34 -1.99 -10.49
CA HIS A 81 5.35 -3.43 -10.20
C HIS A 81 3.97 -4.04 -10.10
N ILE A 82 2.93 -3.21 -10.00
CA ILE A 82 1.55 -3.69 -9.76
C ILE A 82 0.85 -3.90 -11.08
N ALA A 83 0.49 -5.16 -11.36
CA ALA A 83 -0.27 -5.51 -12.56
C ALA A 83 -1.77 -5.25 -12.38
N HIS A 84 -2.28 -5.47 -11.16
CA HIS A 84 -3.68 -5.27 -10.85
C HIS A 84 -3.82 -4.98 -9.35
N ALA A 85 -4.72 -4.08 -8.99
CA ALA A 85 -4.96 -3.68 -7.61
C ALA A 85 -6.45 -3.62 -7.30
N THR A 86 -6.83 -4.15 -6.15
CA THR A 86 -8.17 -3.94 -5.60
C THR A 86 -8.07 -3.31 -4.22
N GLN A 87 -9.08 -2.54 -3.86
CA GLN A 87 -9.15 -1.84 -2.58
C GLN A 87 -10.55 -1.98 -2.03
N ASN A 88 -10.66 -2.39 -0.78
CA ASN A 88 -11.95 -2.55 -0.13
C ASN A 88 -11.89 -1.98 1.29
N PHE A 89 -12.83 -1.11 1.62
CA PHE A 89 -13.01 -0.72 3.01
C PHE A 89 -13.60 -1.88 3.80
N MET A 90 -13.16 -1.99 5.04
CA MET A 90 -13.59 -3.06 5.94
C MET A 90 -14.06 -2.46 7.25
N GLU A 91 -15.08 -3.08 7.83
CA GLU A 91 -15.52 -2.75 9.18
C GLU A 91 -15.21 -3.91 10.11
N PRO A 92 -14.60 -3.65 11.28
CA PRO A 92 -14.35 -4.72 12.25
C PRO A 92 -15.65 -5.37 12.68
N THR A 93 -15.64 -6.70 12.75
CA THR A 93 -16.76 -7.46 13.27
C THR A 93 -16.49 -7.78 14.75
N PRO A 94 -17.44 -7.48 15.64
CA PRO A 94 -17.26 -7.76 17.07
C PRO A 94 -17.20 -9.26 17.38
#